data_e65eb3ce629bd7f80c24bc131eb7727b
#
_entry.id   e65eb3ce629bd7f80c24bc131eb7727b
#
_cell.length_a   1.000
_cell.length_b   1.000
_cell.length_c   1.000
_cell.angle_alpha   90.00
_cell.angle_beta   90.00
_cell.angle_gamma   90.00
#
_symmetry.space_group_name_H-M   'P 1'
#
loop_
_entity.id
_entity.type
_entity.pdbx_description
1 polymer ?
#
loop_
_entity_poly.entity_id
_entity_poly.type
_entity_poly.pdbx_seq_one_letter_code
_entity_poly.pdbx_strand_id
1 'polypeptide(L)'
;MRIGLIDVDGFHNHRKKGGNVYPNIALGKLARWHKAKGHTVEWARPISLFDQVHYDVIYASKVFNFSPDVDYRQYSYGRLEKGGTGYDIEKRLPSEIERLQPDYSIFPNVPKNMAYGKLTQGCPNNCFWCVVPKKEGTIRPYMDIEEIAIEGRTHVVLMDNNILAAGSYAQEQLQKIIDLGLRVDFNQALDARLVTPEYARLLGQIKWIHGRIRFGCDTKAQIKECERAMQLINDAGFHGEYFLYTMIGGKNDFFECYHRTHYWWERLQEFRITHEGRAIYVYSQPYRDPQNPNHSVPQWQKDMARWCNRRELYDRIDFKDYEPRKGFRCELYFSEYLRQTNK
;
A
#
# COMPACT_ATOMS: atom_id res chain seq x y z
N MET A 1 -28.38 -19.13 -4.06
CA MET A 1 -28.33 -17.69 -4.46
C MET A 1 -27.20 -17.50 -5.46
N ARG A 2 -27.36 -16.55 -6.37
CA ARG A 2 -26.32 -16.10 -7.29
C ARG A 2 -25.79 -14.73 -6.84
N ILE A 3 -24.51 -14.67 -6.56
CA ILE A 3 -23.85 -13.51 -5.96
C ILE A 3 -22.91 -12.88 -6.99
N GLY A 4 -23.13 -11.58 -7.26
CA GLY A 4 -22.26 -10.79 -8.12
C GLY A 4 -21.25 -9.99 -7.29
N LEU A 5 -20.01 -9.92 -7.73
CA LEU A 5 -18.95 -9.11 -7.11
C LEU A 5 -18.54 -7.99 -8.06
N ILE A 6 -18.36 -6.76 -7.53
CA ILE A 6 -17.84 -5.61 -8.27
C ILE A 6 -16.71 -4.96 -7.47
N ASP A 7 -15.51 -4.99 -8.03
CA ASP A 7 -14.38 -4.20 -7.54
C ASP A 7 -14.36 -2.87 -8.29
N VAL A 8 -14.84 -1.82 -7.63
CA VAL A 8 -15.06 -0.49 -8.23
C VAL A 8 -13.74 0.17 -8.66
N ASP A 9 -12.66 -0.11 -7.93
CA ASP A 9 -11.34 0.40 -8.28
C ASP A 9 -10.67 -0.42 -9.40
N GLY A 10 -11.26 -1.55 -9.79
CA GLY A 10 -10.85 -2.36 -10.94
C GLY A 10 -9.55 -3.12 -10.78
N PHE A 11 -9.05 -3.30 -9.56
CA PHE A 11 -7.75 -3.96 -9.31
C PHE A 11 -7.69 -5.40 -9.84
N HIS A 12 -8.79 -6.13 -9.85
CA HIS A 12 -8.84 -7.50 -10.36
C HIS A 12 -8.58 -7.60 -11.87
N ASN A 13 -8.83 -6.52 -12.64
CA ASN A 13 -8.67 -6.46 -14.08
C ASN A 13 -7.31 -5.88 -14.54
N HIS A 14 -6.49 -5.38 -13.62
CA HIS A 14 -5.20 -4.80 -13.98
C HIS A 14 -4.20 -5.90 -14.40
N ARG A 15 -4.23 -6.25 -15.70
CA ARG A 15 -3.16 -7.00 -16.38
C ARG A 15 -1.94 -6.09 -16.59
N LYS A 16 -1.32 -5.59 -15.53
CA LYS A 16 -0.01 -4.96 -15.67
C LYS A 16 1.02 -6.07 -15.82
N LYS A 17 1.66 -6.16 -17.00
CA LYS A 17 2.85 -6.99 -17.19
C LYS A 17 3.85 -6.65 -16.06
N GLY A 18 4.11 -7.62 -15.17
CA GLY A 18 5.08 -7.50 -14.08
C GLY A 18 4.66 -6.70 -12.85
N GLY A 19 3.40 -6.27 -12.72
CA GLY A 19 2.89 -5.58 -11.52
C GLY A 19 2.25 -6.55 -10.52
N ASN A 20 2.42 -6.27 -9.22
CA ASN A 20 1.68 -6.98 -8.18
C ASN A 20 0.18 -6.74 -8.35
N VAL A 21 -0.59 -7.81 -8.38
CA VAL A 21 -2.05 -7.75 -8.35
C VAL A 21 -2.47 -7.78 -6.90
N TYR A 22 -3.11 -6.71 -6.43
CA TYR A 22 -3.67 -6.67 -5.08
C TYR A 22 -5.14 -7.10 -5.14
N PRO A 23 -5.48 -8.27 -4.58
CA PRO A 23 -6.87 -8.71 -4.54
C PRO A 23 -7.69 -7.82 -3.59
N ASN A 24 -8.95 -7.58 -3.91
CA ASN A 24 -9.89 -6.98 -2.99
C ASN A 24 -10.26 -8.01 -1.91
N ILE A 25 -9.59 -7.93 -0.76
CA ILE A 25 -9.69 -8.92 0.32
C ILE A 25 -11.13 -9.04 0.83
N ALA A 26 -11.86 -7.93 0.94
CA ALA A 26 -13.25 -7.96 1.42
C ALA A 26 -14.16 -8.78 0.47
N LEU A 27 -14.01 -8.59 -0.84
CA LEU A 27 -14.74 -9.38 -1.83
C LEU A 27 -14.31 -10.86 -1.82
N GLY A 28 -13.02 -11.14 -1.59
CA GLY A 28 -12.52 -12.49 -1.43
C GLY A 28 -13.11 -13.21 -0.22
N LYS A 29 -13.23 -12.51 0.93
CA LYS A 29 -13.87 -13.05 2.15
C LYS A 29 -15.36 -13.32 1.94
N LEU A 30 -16.07 -12.40 1.29
CA LEU A 30 -17.47 -12.59 0.91
C LEU A 30 -17.64 -13.77 -0.03
N ALA A 31 -16.75 -13.95 -1.00
CA ALA A 31 -16.78 -15.10 -1.90
C ALA A 31 -16.63 -16.41 -1.13
N ARG A 32 -15.65 -16.52 -0.22
CA ARG A 32 -15.45 -17.71 0.61
C ARG A 32 -16.70 -18.03 1.43
N TRP A 33 -17.27 -17.03 2.10
CA TRP A 33 -18.46 -17.20 2.93
C TRP A 33 -19.67 -17.66 2.14
N HIS A 34 -19.92 -17.07 0.98
CA HIS A 34 -21.06 -17.45 0.14
C HIS A 34 -20.89 -18.82 -0.49
N LYS A 35 -19.68 -19.16 -0.98
CA LYS A 35 -19.39 -20.49 -1.53
C LYS A 35 -19.53 -21.58 -0.49
N ALA A 36 -19.12 -21.35 0.76
CA ALA A 36 -19.31 -22.29 1.87
C ALA A 36 -20.81 -22.58 2.16
N LYS A 37 -21.69 -21.65 1.77
CA LYS A 37 -23.15 -21.83 1.86
C LYS A 37 -23.80 -22.42 0.58
N GLY A 38 -23.00 -22.88 -0.37
CA GLY A 38 -23.46 -23.43 -1.63
C GLY A 38 -24.00 -22.40 -2.64
N HIS A 39 -23.66 -21.13 -2.48
CA HIS A 39 -24.05 -20.07 -3.42
C HIS A 39 -23.08 -20.02 -4.60
N THR A 40 -23.58 -19.67 -5.79
CA THR A 40 -22.76 -19.35 -6.95
C THR A 40 -22.21 -17.94 -6.80
N VAL A 41 -20.87 -17.77 -6.90
CA VAL A 41 -20.19 -16.46 -6.75
C VAL A 41 -19.35 -16.20 -7.98
N GLU A 42 -19.54 -15.05 -8.61
CA GLU A 42 -18.78 -14.63 -9.79
C GLU A 42 -18.61 -13.10 -9.84
N TRP A 43 -17.70 -12.62 -10.69
CA TRP A 43 -17.63 -11.20 -11.04
C TRP A 43 -18.89 -10.82 -11.82
N ALA A 44 -19.58 -9.76 -11.36
CA ALA A 44 -20.80 -9.30 -11.98
C ALA A 44 -20.54 -8.79 -13.40
N ARG A 45 -21.41 -9.19 -14.32
CA ARG A 45 -21.35 -8.78 -15.73
C ARG A 45 -22.53 -7.86 -16.03
N PRO A 46 -22.29 -6.75 -16.78
CA PRO A 46 -23.38 -5.91 -17.25
C PRO A 46 -24.35 -6.70 -18.14
N ILE A 47 -25.61 -6.29 -18.15
CA ILE A 47 -26.63 -6.82 -19.06
C ILE A 47 -26.21 -6.54 -20.51
N SER A 48 -26.29 -7.54 -21.35
CA SER A 48 -26.07 -7.44 -22.79
C SER A 48 -27.17 -8.15 -23.54
N LEU A 49 -27.21 -7.98 -24.87
CA LEU A 49 -28.19 -8.71 -25.72
C LEU A 49 -28.08 -10.23 -25.60
N PHE A 50 -26.89 -10.74 -25.27
CA PHE A 50 -26.60 -12.18 -25.20
C PHE A 50 -26.46 -12.72 -23.78
N ASP A 51 -26.39 -11.85 -22.77
CA ASP A 51 -26.17 -12.23 -21.37
C ASP A 51 -27.03 -11.36 -20.45
N GLN A 52 -28.08 -11.95 -19.89
CA GLN A 52 -29.04 -11.29 -18.99
C GLN A 52 -29.01 -11.94 -17.61
N VAL A 53 -27.82 -12.10 -17.07
CA VAL A 53 -27.64 -12.71 -15.75
C VAL A 53 -28.29 -11.85 -14.68
N HIS A 54 -29.16 -12.45 -13.86
CA HIS A 54 -29.71 -11.83 -12.65
C HIS A 54 -28.94 -12.31 -11.42
N TYR A 55 -28.55 -11.38 -10.54
CA TYR A 55 -27.90 -11.64 -9.26
C TYR A 55 -28.89 -11.42 -8.11
N ASP A 56 -28.98 -12.35 -7.19
CA ASP A 56 -29.78 -12.14 -5.98
C ASP A 56 -29.22 -10.98 -5.15
N VAL A 57 -27.88 -10.92 -5.06
CA VAL A 57 -27.15 -9.84 -4.39
C VAL A 57 -25.90 -9.48 -5.20
N ILE A 58 -25.65 -8.19 -5.36
CA ILE A 58 -24.36 -7.65 -5.79
C ILE A 58 -23.67 -7.00 -4.60
N TYR A 59 -22.40 -7.38 -4.36
CA TYR A 59 -21.48 -6.69 -3.45
C TYR A 59 -20.52 -5.83 -4.25
N ALA A 60 -20.54 -4.53 -4.02
CA ALA A 60 -19.63 -3.56 -4.63
C ALA A 60 -18.66 -3.02 -3.57
N SER A 61 -17.36 -3.19 -3.80
CA SER A 61 -16.31 -2.69 -2.90
C SER A 61 -15.51 -1.58 -3.56
N LYS A 62 -15.36 -0.45 -2.86
CA LYS A 62 -14.62 0.73 -3.27
C LYS A 62 -13.62 1.11 -2.19
N VAL A 63 -12.33 1.19 -2.53
CA VAL A 63 -11.25 1.54 -1.60
C VAL A 63 -11.02 3.04 -1.56
N PHE A 64 -10.98 3.70 -2.72
CA PHE A 64 -10.68 5.12 -2.83
C PHE A 64 -11.94 5.96 -3.07
N ASN A 65 -12.13 7.01 -2.28
CA ASN A 65 -13.28 7.94 -2.40
C ASN A 65 -13.28 8.72 -3.73
N PHE A 66 -12.13 8.92 -4.35
CA PHE A 66 -11.97 9.63 -5.61
C PHE A 66 -12.11 8.74 -6.86
N SER A 67 -12.22 7.41 -6.72
CA SER A 67 -12.51 6.53 -7.85
C SER A 67 -13.91 6.78 -8.38
N PRO A 68 -14.11 6.85 -9.70
CA PRO A 68 -15.45 6.92 -10.29
C PRO A 68 -16.32 5.75 -9.83
N ASP A 69 -17.59 5.99 -9.61
CA ASP A 69 -18.51 4.90 -9.29
C ASP A 69 -18.94 4.14 -10.55
N VAL A 70 -19.42 2.93 -10.36
CA VAL A 70 -19.95 2.09 -11.43
C VAL A 70 -21.42 2.49 -11.72
N ASP A 71 -21.84 2.45 -12.97
CA ASP A 71 -23.25 2.60 -13.32
C ASP A 71 -23.99 1.28 -13.06
N TYR A 72 -24.58 1.16 -11.88
CA TYR A 72 -25.29 -0.05 -11.43
C TYR A 72 -26.55 -0.37 -12.23
N ARG A 73 -27.10 0.58 -12.99
CA ARG A 73 -28.27 0.35 -13.86
C ARG A 73 -27.97 -0.63 -15.00
N GLN A 74 -26.69 -0.85 -15.28
CA GLN A 74 -26.25 -1.82 -16.27
C GLN A 74 -26.30 -3.28 -15.80
N TYR A 75 -26.70 -3.53 -14.53
CA TYR A 75 -26.73 -4.88 -13.95
C TYR A 75 -28.15 -5.23 -13.53
N SER A 76 -28.49 -6.53 -13.58
CA SER A 76 -29.74 -7.06 -13.05
C SER A 76 -29.51 -7.68 -11.68
N TYR A 77 -30.14 -7.15 -10.64
CA TYR A 77 -29.98 -7.64 -9.28
C TYR A 77 -31.21 -7.38 -8.40
N GLY A 78 -31.39 -8.25 -7.38
CA GLY A 78 -32.40 -8.05 -6.34
C GLY A 78 -31.96 -7.06 -5.28
N ARG A 79 -30.67 -7.13 -4.83
CA ARG A 79 -30.13 -6.24 -3.80
C ARG A 79 -28.69 -5.83 -4.14
N LEU A 80 -28.36 -4.55 -3.86
CA LEU A 80 -27.01 -3.99 -4.00
C LEU A 80 -26.46 -3.62 -2.61
N GLU A 81 -25.31 -4.23 -2.25
CA GLU A 81 -24.59 -3.94 -1.03
C GLU A 81 -23.28 -3.22 -1.38
N LYS A 82 -23.14 -1.97 -0.94
CA LYS A 82 -21.92 -1.18 -1.13
C LYS A 82 -21.08 -1.18 0.15
N GLY A 83 -19.75 -1.31 0.03
CA GLY A 83 -18.82 -1.29 1.15
C GLY A 83 -17.41 -0.88 0.74
N GLY A 84 -16.53 -0.81 1.75
CA GLY A 84 -15.16 -0.34 1.60
C GLY A 84 -14.99 1.14 1.90
N THR A 85 -13.76 1.54 2.17
CA THR A 85 -13.38 2.88 2.68
C THR A 85 -13.82 4.03 1.76
N GLY A 86 -13.90 3.77 0.45
CA GLY A 86 -14.33 4.77 -0.54
C GLY A 86 -15.82 5.08 -0.53
N TYR A 87 -16.65 4.20 0.05
CA TYR A 87 -18.08 4.46 0.26
C TYR A 87 -18.39 4.88 1.69
N ASP A 88 -17.88 4.10 2.65
CA ASP A 88 -18.17 4.31 4.07
C ASP A 88 -16.99 3.82 4.92
N ILE A 89 -16.38 4.76 5.63
CA ILE A 89 -15.22 4.48 6.46
C ILE A 89 -15.57 3.63 7.69
N GLU A 90 -16.83 3.65 8.13
CA GLU A 90 -17.28 2.95 9.33
C GLU A 90 -17.85 1.56 9.02
N LYS A 91 -18.27 1.32 7.79
CA LYS A 91 -18.85 0.03 7.39
C LYS A 91 -17.80 -1.09 7.49
N ARG A 92 -18.17 -2.17 8.16
CA ARG A 92 -17.35 -3.39 8.37
C ARG A 92 -18.06 -4.59 7.78
N LEU A 93 -17.29 -5.63 7.48
CA LEU A 93 -17.88 -6.93 7.25
C LEU A 93 -18.44 -7.50 8.56
N PRO A 94 -19.51 -8.31 8.51
CA PRO A 94 -19.95 -9.09 9.67
C PRO A 94 -18.79 -9.88 10.28
N SER A 95 -18.83 -10.08 11.61
CA SER A 95 -17.71 -10.70 12.36
C SER A 95 -17.37 -12.11 11.87
N GLU A 96 -18.38 -12.87 11.46
CA GLU A 96 -18.23 -14.22 10.90
C GLU A 96 -17.55 -14.24 9.50
N ILE A 97 -17.52 -13.11 8.80
CA ILE A 97 -16.86 -12.95 7.51
C ILE A 97 -15.49 -12.27 7.68
N GLU A 98 -15.38 -11.34 8.63
CA GLU A 98 -14.20 -10.51 8.80
C GLU A 98 -12.92 -11.33 9.03
N ARG A 99 -12.99 -12.43 9.76
CA ARG A 99 -11.84 -13.32 10.04
C ARG A 99 -11.60 -14.41 9.02
N LEU A 100 -12.44 -14.54 7.99
CA LEU A 100 -12.21 -15.52 6.94
C LEU A 100 -11.00 -15.13 6.09
N GLN A 101 -10.29 -16.12 5.59
CA GLN A 101 -9.33 -15.91 4.52
C GLN A 101 -10.06 -15.65 3.20
N PRO A 102 -9.49 -14.84 2.29
CA PRO A 102 -10.09 -14.62 0.98
C PRO A 102 -10.13 -15.91 0.16
N ASP A 103 -11.15 -16.05 -0.66
CA ASP A 103 -11.16 -17.05 -1.71
C ASP A 103 -10.32 -16.56 -2.90
N TYR A 104 -9.12 -17.08 -3.00
CA TYR A 104 -8.22 -16.71 -4.08
C TYR A 104 -8.60 -17.24 -5.46
N SER A 105 -9.54 -18.19 -5.55
CA SER A 105 -9.99 -18.73 -6.83
C SER A 105 -10.70 -17.72 -7.72
N ILE A 106 -11.24 -16.64 -7.13
CA ILE A 106 -11.86 -15.54 -7.88
C ILE A 106 -10.83 -14.53 -8.42
N PHE A 107 -9.55 -14.64 -8.05
CA PHE A 107 -8.47 -13.76 -8.46
C PHE A 107 -7.44 -14.50 -9.32
N PRO A 108 -7.72 -14.73 -10.61
CA PRO A 108 -6.88 -15.57 -11.46
C PRO A 108 -5.45 -15.05 -11.65
N ASN A 109 -5.22 -13.75 -11.42
CA ASN A 109 -3.92 -13.12 -11.56
C ASN A 109 -3.09 -13.15 -10.26
N VAL A 110 -3.64 -13.61 -9.14
CA VAL A 110 -2.89 -13.78 -7.88
C VAL A 110 -2.10 -15.09 -7.96
N PRO A 111 -0.76 -15.04 -7.75
CA PRO A 111 0.04 -16.26 -7.75
C PRO A 111 -0.44 -17.28 -6.70
N LYS A 112 -0.43 -18.57 -7.06
CA LYS A 112 -0.94 -19.65 -6.19
C LYS A 112 -0.22 -19.74 -4.84
N ASN A 113 1.04 -19.35 -4.78
CA ASN A 113 1.85 -19.34 -3.56
C ASN A 113 1.73 -18.04 -2.74
N MET A 114 0.91 -17.06 -3.18
CA MET A 114 0.78 -15.75 -2.54
C MET A 114 -0.45 -15.68 -1.64
N ALA A 115 -0.28 -15.20 -0.41
CA ALA A 115 -1.36 -14.84 0.51
C ALA A 115 -1.33 -13.34 0.82
N TYR A 116 -2.47 -12.82 1.26
CA TYR A 116 -2.64 -11.42 1.66
C TYR A 116 -3.38 -11.35 2.99
N GLY A 117 -2.91 -10.52 3.91
CA GLY A 117 -3.58 -10.38 5.20
C GLY A 117 -3.02 -9.26 6.05
N LYS A 118 -3.43 -9.24 7.31
CA LYS A 118 -2.94 -8.33 8.35
C LYS A 118 -2.72 -9.13 9.63
N LEU A 119 -1.60 -8.93 10.29
CA LEU A 119 -1.34 -9.45 11.64
C LEU A 119 -1.98 -8.55 12.70
N THR A 120 -2.04 -7.25 12.42
CA THR A 120 -2.58 -6.23 13.32
C THR A 120 -3.61 -5.34 12.63
N GLN A 121 -4.45 -4.70 13.42
CA GLN A 121 -5.32 -3.60 12.99
C GLN A 121 -5.01 -2.36 13.83
N GLY A 122 -5.29 -1.18 13.22
CA GLY A 122 -5.09 0.12 13.87
C GLY A 122 -3.66 0.64 13.77
N CYS A 123 -3.44 1.81 14.38
CA CYS A 123 -2.14 2.48 14.44
C CYS A 123 -2.15 3.47 15.62
N PRO A 124 -1.07 3.59 16.41
CA PRO A 124 -0.99 4.58 17.48
C PRO A 124 -0.73 6.00 16.99
N ASN A 125 -0.29 6.15 15.73
CA ASN A 125 0.01 7.45 15.15
C ASN A 125 -1.27 8.16 14.70
N ASN A 126 -1.31 9.49 14.90
CA ASN A 126 -2.42 10.33 14.45
C ASN A 126 -1.98 11.25 13.30
N CYS A 127 -1.55 10.65 12.19
CA CYS A 127 -1.13 11.40 11.01
C CYS A 127 -2.33 12.11 10.36
N PHE A 128 -2.21 13.42 10.06
CA PHE A 128 -3.34 14.24 9.58
C PHE A 128 -3.94 13.78 8.25
N TRP A 129 -3.18 13.03 7.45
CA TRP A 129 -3.62 12.49 6.16
C TRP A 129 -4.19 11.07 6.23
N CYS A 130 -4.08 10.44 7.41
CA CYS A 130 -4.33 9.01 7.53
C CYS A 130 -5.73 8.74 8.06
N VAL A 131 -6.46 7.86 7.40
CA VAL A 131 -7.79 7.43 7.81
C VAL A 131 -7.77 6.31 8.85
N VAL A 132 -6.61 5.67 9.08
CA VAL A 132 -6.48 4.48 9.93
C VAL A 132 -6.94 4.70 11.36
N PRO A 133 -6.54 5.77 12.08
CA PRO A 133 -7.00 5.99 13.46
C PRO A 133 -8.53 6.10 13.55
N LYS A 134 -9.16 6.75 12.58
CA LYS A 134 -10.63 6.87 12.52
C LYS A 134 -11.28 5.55 12.11
N LYS A 135 -10.68 4.81 11.19
CA LYS A 135 -11.25 3.58 10.66
C LYS A 135 -11.00 2.37 11.56
N GLU A 136 -9.77 2.16 12.03
CA GLU A 136 -9.36 0.94 12.72
C GLU A 136 -9.05 1.15 14.21
N GLY A 137 -8.89 2.41 14.65
CA GLY A 137 -8.58 2.78 16.04
C GLY A 137 -7.11 2.54 16.38
N THR A 138 -6.87 2.23 17.66
CA THR A 138 -5.54 1.93 18.20
C THR A 138 -5.04 0.57 17.74
N ILE A 139 -3.71 0.39 17.80
CA ILE A 139 -3.06 -0.88 17.40
C ILE A 139 -3.52 -2.04 18.30
N ARG A 140 -3.82 -3.17 17.69
CA ARG A 140 -4.17 -4.42 18.37
C ARG A 140 -3.86 -5.64 17.50
N PRO A 141 -3.61 -6.82 18.12
CA PRO A 141 -3.55 -8.10 17.42
C PRO A 141 -4.82 -8.35 16.59
N TYR A 142 -4.67 -9.01 15.43
CA TYR A 142 -5.80 -9.32 14.57
C TYR A 142 -5.79 -10.78 14.09
N MET A 143 -4.82 -11.22 13.32
CA MET A 143 -4.67 -12.61 12.85
C MET A 143 -3.26 -13.10 13.08
N ASP A 144 -3.11 -14.39 13.38
CA ASP A 144 -1.81 -15.04 13.39
C ASP A 144 -1.30 -15.27 11.96
N ILE A 145 0.02 -15.30 11.76
CA ILE A 145 0.60 -15.54 10.43
C ILE A 145 0.22 -16.93 9.89
N GLU A 146 0.02 -17.91 10.75
CA GLU A 146 -0.41 -19.26 10.37
C GLU A 146 -1.85 -19.27 9.87
N GLU A 147 -2.72 -18.37 10.36
CA GLU A 147 -4.08 -18.18 9.83
C GLU A 147 -4.06 -17.53 8.43
N ILE A 148 -2.98 -16.81 8.07
CA ILE A 148 -2.84 -16.13 6.78
C ILE A 148 -2.16 -17.02 5.74
N ALA A 149 -1.07 -17.70 6.11
CA ALA A 149 -0.26 -18.53 5.22
C ALA A 149 -0.83 -19.93 5.03
N ILE A 150 -2.13 -20.03 4.78
CA ILE A 150 -2.85 -21.30 4.59
C ILE A 150 -2.68 -21.89 3.17
N GLU A 151 -3.11 -23.11 2.98
CA GLU A 151 -3.20 -23.79 1.66
C GLU A 151 -1.82 -23.89 0.96
N GLY A 152 -0.73 -24.03 1.74
CA GLY A 152 0.63 -24.16 1.21
C GLY A 152 1.21 -22.88 0.62
N ARG A 153 0.61 -21.70 0.92
CA ARG A 153 1.10 -20.41 0.48
C ARG A 153 2.33 -19.99 1.29
N THR A 154 3.40 -19.69 0.60
CA THR A 154 4.72 -19.42 1.18
C THR A 154 5.14 -17.95 1.08
N HIS A 155 4.40 -17.14 0.33
CA HIS A 155 4.65 -15.72 0.13
C HIS A 155 3.47 -14.93 0.69
N VAL A 156 3.71 -14.01 1.61
CA VAL A 156 2.65 -13.26 2.28
C VAL A 156 2.87 -11.76 2.14
N VAL A 157 1.90 -11.09 1.54
CA VAL A 157 1.82 -9.63 1.56
C VAL A 157 1.01 -9.18 2.76
N LEU A 158 1.69 -8.55 3.70
CA LEU A 158 1.13 -8.05 4.95
C LEU A 158 0.78 -6.57 4.80
N MET A 159 -0.50 -6.26 5.02
CA MET A 159 -1.05 -4.91 4.87
C MET A 159 -1.26 -4.24 6.24
N ASP A 160 -0.37 -4.52 7.17
CA ASP A 160 -0.35 -3.93 8.51
C ASP A 160 -0.02 -2.45 8.44
N ASN A 161 -0.78 -1.63 9.15
CA ASN A 161 -0.56 -0.18 9.16
C ASN A 161 0.66 0.22 10.00
N ASN A 162 0.98 -0.52 11.08
CA ASN A 162 2.16 -0.29 11.91
C ASN A 162 2.45 -1.50 12.81
N ILE A 163 2.90 -2.62 12.22
CA ILE A 163 3.14 -3.87 12.95
C ILE A 163 4.10 -3.69 14.13
N LEU A 164 5.19 -2.92 13.97
CA LEU A 164 6.20 -2.76 15.01
C LEU A 164 5.66 -2.10 16.30
N ALA A 165 4.53 -1.40 16.21
CA ALA A 165 3.87 -0.81 17.37
C ALA A 165 3.11 -1.84 18.22
N ALA A 166 2.99 -3.09 17.79
CA ALA A 166 2.28 -4.14 18.52
C ALA A 166 3.15 -4.85 19.59
N GLY A 167 4.39 -4.38 19.82
CA GLY A 167 5.26 -4.85 20.89
C GLY A 167 5.57 -6.35 20.81
N SER A 168 5.36 -7.08 21.92
CA SER A 168 5.65 -8.51 22.01
C SER A 168 4.89 -9.35 20.97
N TYR A 169 3.66 -8.97 20.62
CA TYR A 169 2.91 -9.66 19.60
C TYR A 169 3.61 -9.56 18.22
N ALA A 170 4.14 -8.38 17.88
CA ALA A 170 4.89 -8.21 16.65
C ALA A 170 6.16 -9.08 16.64
N GLN A 171 6.89 -9.13 17.75
CA GLN A 171 8.09 -9.97 17.87
C GLN A 171 7.77 -11.45 17.69
N GLU A 172 6.70 -11.94 18.33
CA GLU A 172 6.20 -13.31 18.17
C GLU A 172 5.88 -13.61 16.69
N GLN A 173 5.12 -12.74 16.03
CA GLN A 173 4.73 -12.97 14.65
C GLN A 173 5.92 -12.92 13.68
N LEU A 174 6.88 -12.00 13.91
CA LEU A 174 8.11 -11.94 13.10
C LEU A 174 8.97 -13.21 13.31
N GLN A 175 9.05 -13.73 14.53
CA GLN A 175 9.75 -14.99 14.79
C GLN A 175 9.06 -16.18 14.10
N LYS A 176 7.73 -16.29 14.17
CA LYS A 176 6.96 -17.32 13.45
C LYS A 176 7.20 -17.25 11.94
N ILE A 177 7.24 -16.05 11.35
CA ILE A 177 7.56 -15.85 9.93
C ILE A 177 8.93 -16.44 9.58
N ILE A 178 9.92 -16.24 10.44
CA ILE A 178 11.28 -16.79 10.28
C ILE A 178 11.27 -18.31 10.39
N ASP A 179 10.66 -18.84 11.44
CA ASP A 179 10.62 -20.28 11.73
C ASP A 179 9.88 -21.08 10.64
N LEU A 180 8.81 -20.52 10.09
CA LEU A 180 8.06 -21.08 8.97
C LEU A 180 8.76 -20.87 7.61
N GLY A 181 9.84 -20.10 7.58
CA GLY A 181 10.61 -19.83 6.35
C GLY A 181 9.83 -19.05 5.30
N LEU A 182 8.79 -18.30 5.69
CA LEU A 182 7.94 -17.53 4.79
C LEU A 182 8.69 -16.36 4.17
N ARG A 183 8.29 -16.00 2.95
CA ARG A 183 8.68 -14.73 2.33
C ARG A 183 7.60 -13.70 2.56
N VAL A 184 7.94 -12.53 3.06
CA VAL A 184 6.95 -11.49 3.36
C VAL A 184 7.28 -10.15 2.73
N ASP A 185 6.24 -9.33 2.60
CA ASP A 185 6.31 -7.94 2.23
C ASP A 185 5.35 -7.13 3.11
N PHE A 186 5.87 -6.26 3.97
CA PHE A 186 5.07 -5.30 4.72
C PHE A 186 4.75 -4.11 3.82
N ASN A 187 3.69 -4.25 3.05
CA ASN A 187 3.36 -3.37 1.94
C ASN A 187 2.98 -1.93 2.34
N GLN A 188 2.51 -1.70 3.57
CA GLN A 188 2.14 -0.37 4.06
C GLN A 188 3.30 0.39 4.72
N ALA A 189 4.52 -0.17 4.65
CA ALA A 189 5.74 0.31 5.27
C ALA A 189 5.82 0.08 6.79
N LEU A 190 7.05 -0.01 7.28
CA LEU A 190 7.40 -0.07 8.69
C LEU A 190 7.66 1.34 9.23
N ASP A 191 7.45 1.52 10.52
CA ASP A 191 7.79 2.76 11.22
C ASP A 191 9.25 2.68 11.71
N ALA A 192 10.16 3.36 11.02
CA ALA A 192 11.59 3.33 11.31
C ALA A 192 11.93 3.78 12.75
N ARG A 193 11.10 4.63 13.35
CA ARG A 193 11.28 5.11 14.74
C ARG A 193 11.23 3.97 15.76
N LEU A 194 10.48 2.91 15.45
CA LEU A 194 10.26 1.76 16.33
C LEU A 194 11.28 0.64 16.15
N VAL A 195 12.19 0.75 15.18
CA VAL A 195 13.23 -0.25 14.98
C VAL A 195 14.26 -0.18 16.12
N THR A 196 14.22 -1.20 16.98
CA THR A 196 15.21 -1.46 18.04
C THR A 196 16.24 -2.48 17.53
N PRO A 197 17.37 -2.69 18.22
CA PRO A 197 18.32 -3.77 17.87
C PRO A 197 17.65 -5.14 17.81
N GLU A 198 16.66 -5.41 18.65
CA GLU A 198 15.90 -6.65 18.64
C GLU A 198 15.03 -6.80 17.39
N TYR A 199 14.27 -5.76 17.03
CA TYR A 199 13.53 -5.76 15.77
C TYR A 199 14.47 -5.85 14.58
N ALA A 200 15.60 -5.15 14.58
CA ALA A 200 16.58 -5.21 13.51
C ALA A 200 17.09 -6.64 13.30
N ARG A 201 17.40 -7.39 14.38
CA ARG A 201 17.79 -8.80 14.33
C ARG A 201 16.72 -9.68 13.67
N LEU A 202 15.46 -9.50 14.04
CA LEU A 202 14.35 -10.23 13.41
C LEU A 202 14.19 -9.85 11.93
N LEU A 203 14.15 -8.56 11.62
CA LEU A 203 13.99 -8.06 10.25
C LEU A 203 15.15 -8.48 9.33
N GLY A 204 16.38 -8.58 9.88
CA GLY A 204 17.56 -9.04 9.14
C GLY A 204 17.47 -10.52 8.74
N GLN A 205 16.75 -11.35 9.49
CA GLN A 205 16.59 -12.79 9.23
C GLN A 205 15.41 -13.13 8.31
N ILE A 206 14.45 -12.21 8.15
CA ILE A 206 13.27 -12.42 7.31
C ILE A 206 13.66 -12.57 5.84
N LYS A 207 13.02 -13.49 5.16
CA LYS A 207 13.07 -13.62 3.70
C LYS A 207 12.09 -12.64 3.07
N TRP A 208 12.60 -11.55 2.52
CA TRP A 208 11.77 -10.51 1.93
C TRP A 208 11.33 -10.85 0.51
N ILE A 209 10.07 -10.59 0.18
CA ILE A 209 9.60 -10.59 -1.21
C ILE A 209 10.33 -9.47 -1.95
N HIS A 210 10.94 -9.81 -3.10
CA HIS A 210 11.80 -8.91 -3.88
C HIS A 210 13.03 -8.36 -3.15
N GLY A 211 13.45 -8.96 -2.02
CA GLY A 211 14.62 -8.50 -1.25
C GLY A 211 14.50 -7.07 -0.75
N ARG A 212 13.30 -6.63 -0.34
CA ARG A 212 13.01 -5.21 -0.11
C ARG A 212 12.32 -4.96 1.22
N ILE A 213 12.82 -3.97 1.98
CA ILE A 213 12.18 -3.41 3.18
C ILE A 213 11.62 -2.04 2.85
N ARG A 214 10.41 -1.73 3.38
CA ARG A 214 9.75 -0.44 3.19
C ARG A 214 9.63 0.32 4.48
N PHE A 215 9.97 1.63 4.44
CA PHE A 215 9.78 2.57 5.54
C PHE A 215 8.92 3.76 5.12
N GLY A 216 8.17 4.33 6.08
CA GLY A 216 7.55 5.63 5.92
C GLY A 216 8.53 6.76 6.26
N CYS A 217 8.66 7.74 5.35
CA CYS A 217 9.49 8.93 5.55
C CYS A 217 8.75 10.17 5.03
N ASP A 218 7.77 10.66 5.81
CA ASP A 218 6.85 11.73 5.42
C ASP A 218 7.28 13.11 5.90
N THR A 219 8.30 13.19 6.77
CA THR A 219 8.85 14.45 7.31
C THR A 219 10.37 14.42 7.28
N LYS A 220 10.98 15.61 7.26
CA LYS A 220 12.45 15.79 7.33
C LYS A 220 13.04 15.12 8.59
N ALA A 221 12.34 15.19 9.72
CA ALA A 221 12.79 14.59 10.97
C ALA A 221 12.92 13.06 10.88
N GLN A 222 12.09 12.39 10.06
CA GLN A 222 12.13 10.94 9.89
C GLN A 222 13.34 10.45 9.09
N ILE A 223 14.07 11.31 8.40
CA ILE A 223 15.30 10.93 7.67
C ILE A 223 16.29 10.24 8.61
N LYS A 224 16.60 10.87 9.76
CA LYS A 224 17.54 10.31 10.74
C LYS A 224 17.09 8.95 11.28
N GLU A 225 15.78 8.80 11.51
CA GLU A 225 15.22 7.55 12.00
C GLU A 225 15.31 6.42 10.95
N CYS A 226 15.06 6.76 9.68
CA CYS A 226 15.23 5.81 8.58
C CYS A 226 16.71 5.39 8.45
N GLU A 227 17.64 6.34 8.48
CA GLU A 227 19.08 6.06 8.44
C GLU A 227 19.51 5.11 9.57
N ARG A 228 19.12 5.45 10.81
CA ARG A 228 19.39 4.63 12.00
C ARG A 228 18.81 3.22 11.85
N ALA A 229 17.56 3.11 11.41
CA ALA A 229 16.90 1.82 11.24
C ALA A 229 17.58 0.96 10.16
N MET A 230 17.93 1.57 9.03
CA MET A 230 18.66 0.90 7.95
C MET A 230 20.02 0.39 8.43
N GLN A 231 20.77 1.21 9.19
CA GLN A 231 22.06 0.82 9.74
C GLN A 231 21.91 -0.40 10.66
N LEU A 232 21.00 -0.36 11.62
CA LEU A 232 20.75 -1.48 12.54
C LEU A 232 20.39 -2.78 11.81
N ILE A 233 19.53 -2.69 10.77
CA ILE A 233 19.07 -3.86 10.02
C ILE A 233 20.20 -4.39 9.11
N ASN A 234 21.04 -3.52 8.56
CA ASN A 234 22.23 -3.89 7.81
C ASN A 234 23.24 -4.61 8.69
N ASP A 235 23.51 -4.09 9.89
CA ASP A 235 24.41 -4.72 10.86
C ASP A 235 23.87 -6.08 11.32
N ALA A 236 22.55 -6.28 11.25
CA ALA A 236 21.89 -7.56 11.50
C ALA A 236 21.86 -8.51 10.28
N GLY A 237 22.55 -8.17 9.17
CA GLY A 237 22.76 -9.05 8.02
C GLY A 237 21.82 -8.86 6.84
N PHE A 238 21.00 -7.83 6.79
CA PHE A 238 20.20 -7.52 5.61
C PHE A 238 21.06 -6.81 4.54
N HIS A 239 21.00 -7.32 3.30
CA HIS A 239 21.74 -6.79 2.16
C HIS A 239 20.87 -6.46 0.95
N GLY A 240 19.57 -6.24 1.18
CA GLY A 240 18.61 -5.93 0.12
C GLY A 240 18.38 -4.43 -0.11
N GLU A 241 17.31 -4.13 -0.82
CA GLU A 241 16.90 -2.76 -1.15
C GLU A 241 16.01 -2.15 -0.07
N TYR A 242 16.11 -0.83 0.10
CA TYR A 242 15.15 -0.04 0.89
C TYR A 242 14.22 0.75 -0.01
N PHE A 243 12.97 0.84 0.41
CA PHE A 243 11.92 1.58 -0.29
C PHE A 243 11.25 2.55 0.67
N LEU A 244 11.31 3.83 0.37
CA LEU A 244 10.81 4.87 1.24
C LEU A 244 9.51 5.43 0.67
N TYR A 245 8.42 5.20 1.39
CA TYR A 245 7.17 5.89 1.07
C TYR A 245 7.21 7.31 1.62
N THR A 246 6.90 8.27 0.77
CA THR A 246 6.87 9.67 1.15
C THR A 246 5.67 10.38 0.53
N MET A 247 4.99 11.16 1.33
CA MET A 247 3.90 12.00 0.88
C MET A 247 4.45 13.35 0.38
N ILE A 248 3.97 13.79 -0.78
CA ILE A 248 4.33 15.09 -1.36
C ILE A 248 3.18 16.08 -1.14
N GLY A 249 3.46 17.19 -0.44
CA GLY A 249 2.46 18.23 -0.13
C GLY A 249 1.73 18.01 1.19
N GLY A 250 0.46 18.41 1.28
CA GLY A 250 -0.29 18.47 2.53
C GLY A 250 0.18 19.65 3.38
N LYS A 251 0.71 19.37 4.58
CA LYS A 251 1.33 20.38 5.45
C LYS A 251 2.80 20.68 5.11
N ASN A 252 3.41 19.86 4.24
CA ASN A 252 4.78 20.05 3.80
C ASN A 252 4.80 20.94 2.56
N ASP A 253 5.60 21.99 2.59
CA ASP A 253 5.82 22.85 1.44
C ASP A 253 6.70 22.20 0.36
N PHE A 254 6.95 22.92 -0.72
CA PHE A 254 7.79 22.47 -1.82
C PHE A 254 9.22 22.13 -1.36
N PHE A 255 9.84 23.00 -0.56
CA PHE A 255 11.24 22.83 -0.14
C PHE A 255 11.41 21.68 0.84
N GLU A 256 10.47 21.49 1.76
CA GLU A 256 10.46 20.33 2.65
C GLU A 256 10.36 19.01 1.86
N CYS A 257 9.45 18.95 0.89
CA CYS A 257 9.28 17.77 0.04
C CYS A 257 10.52 17.53 -0.84
N TYR A 258 11.06 18.60 -1.46
CA TYR A 258 12.27 18.49 -2.27
C TYR A 258 13.45 18.02 -1.43
N HIS A 259 13.72 18.68 -0.30
CA HIS A 259 14.84 18.32 0.57
C HIS A 259 14.81 16.82 0.94
N ARG A 260 13.64 16.31 1.32
CA ARG A 260 13.49 14.92 1.74
C ARG A 260 13.70 13.94 0.58
N THR A 261 13.09 14.20 -0.57
CA THR A 261 13.22 13.31 -1.74
C THR A 261 14.59 13.39 -2.39
N HIS A 262 15.20 14.57 -2.40
CA HIS A 262 16.53 14.79 -2.93
C HIS A 262 17.62 14.20 -2.02
N TYR A 263 17.47 14.29 -0.71
CA TYR A 263 18.38 13.64 0.24
C TYR A 263 18.55 12.15 -0.07
N TRP A 264 17.45 11.43 -0.29
CA TRP A 264 17.50 10.01 -0.63
C TRP A 264 18.03 9.75 -2.05
N TRP A 265 17.85 10.69 -2.94
CA TRP A 265 18.48 10.65 -4.26
C TRP A 265 20.00 10.77 -4.16
N GLU A 266 20.52 11.69 -3.36
CA GLU A 266 21.96 11.83 -3.08
C GLU A 266 22.51 10.55 -2.45
N ARG A 267 21.83 9.99 -1.44
CA ARG A 267 22.24 8.72 -0.82
C ARG A 267 22.26 7.56 -1.83
N LEU A 268 21.33 7.49 -2.76
CA LEU A 268 21.35 6.50 -3.82
C LEU A 268 22.58 6.67 -4.74
N GLN A 269 22.97 7.90 -5.08
CA GLN A 269 24.16 8.16 -5.88
C GLN A 269 25.44 7.76 -5.13
N GLU A 270 25.55 8.04 -3.84
CA GLU A 270 26.67 7.61 -3.00
C GLU A 270 26.84 6.09 -2.99
N PHE A 271 25.77 5.34 -2.78
CA PHE A 271 25.80 3.86 -2.81
C PHE A 271 26.25 3.30 -4.15
N ARG A 272 25.95 3.95 -5.24
CA ARG A 272 26.41 3.55 -6.58
C ARG A 272 27.89 3.74 -6.77
N ILE A 273 28.45 4.80 -6.21
CA ILE A 273 29.89 5.09 -6.29
C ILE A 273 30.69 4.12 -5.43
N THR A 274 30.21 3.82 -4.23
CA THR A 274 30.91 2.94 -3.28
C THR A 274 30.75 1.45 -3.59
N HIS A 275 29.92 1.07 -4.56
CA HIS A 275 29.64 -0.32 -4.96
C HIS A 275 29.13 -1.20 -3.82
N GLU A 276 28.61 -0.61 -2.75
CA GLU A 276 28.08 -1.35 -1.59
C GLU A 276 26.77 -2.09 -1.88
N GLY A 277 26.34 -2.12 -3.13
CA GLY A 277 25.29 -2.99 -3.64
C GLY A 277 23.86 -2.70 -3.12
N ARG A 278 23.68 -1.65 -2.32
CA ARG A 278 22.40 -1.31 -1.69
C ARG A 278 21.73 -0.18 -2.46
N ALA A 279 20.47 -0.39 -2.79
CA ALA A 279 19.69 0.64 -3.44
C ALA A 279 18.64 1.19 -2.47
N ILE A 280 18.50 2.52 -2.44
CA ILE A 280 17.44 3.22 -1.73
C ILE A 280 16.56 3.89 -2.78
N TYR A 281 15.29 3.57 -2.78
CA TYR A 281 14.33 4.16 -3.69
C TYR A 281 13.21 4.87 -2.94
N VAL A 282 12.75 5.97 -3.50
CA VAL A 282 11.60 6.71 -2.99
C VAL A 282 10.38 6.39 -3.84
N TYR A 283 9.28 6.10 -3.18
CA TYR A 283 7.96 6.05 -3.79
C TYR A 283 7.09 7.14 -3.18
N SER A 284 6.72 8.10 -4.01
CA SER A 284 6.03 9.30 -3.58
C SER A 284 4.57 9.30 -3.99
N GLN A 285 3.72 9.77 -3.10
CA GLN A 285 2.31 9.97 -3.38
C GLN A 285 1.94 11.44 -3.14
N PRO A 286 1.37 12.14 -4.14
CA PRO A 286 0.83 13.47 -3.92
C PRO A 286 -0.30 13.43 -2.89
N TYR A 287 -0.28 14.38 -1.96
CA TYR A 287 -1.34 14.51 -0.97
C TYR A 287 -2.70 14.73 -1.64
N ARG A 288 -3.69 14.00 -1.15
CA ARG A 288 -5.10 14.21 -1.45
C ARG A 288 -5.85 14.34 -0.15
N ASP A 289 -6.65 15.40 -0.04
CA ASP A 289 -7.48 15.61 1.14
C ASP A 289 -8.54 14.49 1.21
N PRO A 290 -8.53 13.66 2.26
CA PRO A 290 -9.50 12.57 2.39
C PRO A 290 -10.93 13.09 2.60
N GLN A 291 -11.10 14.35 3.02
CA GLN A 291 -12.41 14.98 3.21
C GLN A 291 -12.91 15.71 1.95
N ASN A 292 -12.04 15.92 0.96
CA ASN A 292 -12.38 16.59 -0.29
C ASN A 292 -12.04 15.70 -1.50
N PRO A 293 -12.98 14.90 -2.00
CA PRO A 293 -12.75 14.02 -3.16
C PRO A 293 -12.40 14.79 -4.44
N ASN A 294 -12.74 16.09 -4.51
CA ASN A 294 -12.44 16.98 -5.64
C ASN A 294 -11.13 17.76 -5.44
N HIS A 295 -10.32 17.42 -4.43
CA HIS A 295 -9.06 18.09 -4.18
C HIS A 295 -8.17 18.11 -5.42
N SER A 296 -7.83 19.32 -5.88
CA SER A 296 -6.93 19.50 -7.03
C SER A 296 -5.48 19.43 -6.56
N VAL A 297 -4.78 18.38 -6.97
CA VAL A 297 -3.37 18.22 -6.65
C VAL A 297 -2.52 19.20 -7.48
N PRO A 298 -1.69 20.05 -6.85
CA PRO A 298 -0.78 20.97 -7.54
C PRO A 298 0.15 20.25 -8.52
N GLN A 299 0.51 20.92 -9.62
CA GLN A 299 1.31 20.29 -10.68
C GLN A 299 2.71 19.88 -10.19
N TRP A 300 3.36 20.70 -9.36
CA TRP A 300 4.68 20.38 -8.81
C TRP A 300 4.70 19.09 -7.99
N GLN A 301 3.61 18.80 -7.26
CA GLN A 301 3.49 17.55 -6.50
C GLN A 301 3.41 16.33 -7.44
N LYS A 302 2.67 16.46 -8.54
CA LYS A 302 2.57 15.42 -9.57
C LYS A 302 3.91 15.18 -10.26
N ASP A 303 4.63 16.25 -10.59
CA ASP A 303 5.91 16.15 -11.28
C ASP A 303 6.99 15.57 -10.36
N MET A 304 7.05 15.98 -9.07
CA MET A 304 7.97 15.42 -8.09
C MET A 304 7.67 13.94 -7.82
N ALA A 305 6.41 13.58 -7.62
CA ALA A 305 6.03 12.19 -7.45
C ALA A 305 6.34 11.33 -8.68
N ARG A 306 6.14 11.87 -9.89
CA ARG A 306 6.50 11.18 -11.13
C ARG A 306 8.01 10.96 -11.25
N TRP A 307 8.81 11.93 -10.87
CA TRP A 307 10.26 11.80 -10.82
C TRP A 307 10.69 10.69 -9.86
N CYS A 308 10.22 10.71 -8.61
CA CYS A 308 10.52 9.67 -7.61
C CYS A 308 10.08 8.26 -8.06
N ASN A 309 8.90 8.14 -8.66
CA ASN A 309 8.26 6.86 -8.94
C ASN A 309 8.76 6.16 -10.21
N ARG A 310 9.58 6.83 -11.01
CA ARG A 310 10.21 6.25 -12.18
C ARG A 310 11.69 6.00 -11.92
N ARG A 311 12.04 4.74 -11.69
CA ARG A 311 13.41 4.32 -11.41
C ARG A 311 14.41 4.90 -12.42
N GLU A 312 14.11 4.79 -13.71
CA GLU A 312 14.95 5.27 -14.79
C GLU A 312 15.19 6.79 -14.76
N LEU A 313 14.28 7.56 -14.18
CA LEU A 313 14.45 9.00 -13.96
C LEU A 313 15.20 9.27 -12.65
N TYR A 314 14.70 8.69 -11.55
CA TYR A 314 15.26 8.87 -10.22
C TYR A 314 16.71 8.40 -10.13
N ASP A 315 17.08 7.41 -10.91
CA ASP A 315 18.44 6.89 -11.00
C ASP A 315 19.44 7.83 -11.63
N ARG A 316 19.03 8.73 -12.53
CA ARG A 316 19.95 9.39 -13.46
C ARG A 316 19.84 10.90 -13.50
N ILE A 317 18.72 11.48 -13.10
CA ILE A 317 18.41 12.88 -13.34
C ILE A 317 18.06 13.52 -12.00
N ASP A 318 18.74 14.64 -11.65
CA ASP A 318 18.32 15.50 -10.53
C ASP A 318 16.93 16.06 -10.82
N PHE A 319 16.12 16.27 -9.78
CA PHE A 319 14.79 16.85 -9.92
C PHE A 319 14.81 18.23 -10.62
N LYS A 320 15.84 19.05 -10.39
CA LYS A 320 15.99 20.35 -11.05
C LYS A 320 16.10 20.22 -12.56
N ASP A 321 16.80 19.19 -13.03
CA ASP A 321 17.02 18.94 -14.45
C ASP A 321 15.89 18.13 -15.12
N TYR A 322 14.93 17.61 -14.31
CA TYR A 322 13.83 16.85 -14.84
C TYR A 322 12.87 17.72 -15.65
N GLU A 323 12.61 17.30 -16.88
CA GLU A 323 11.71 17.94 -17.84
C GLU A 323 10.44 17.09 -18.02
N PRO A 324 9.39 17.27 -17.18
CA PRO A 324 8.16 16.49 -17.25
C PRO A 324 7.31 16.77 -18.50
N ARG A 325 7.54 17.92 -19.16
CA ARG A 325 6.89 18.36 -20.38
C ARG A 325 7.84 19.27 -21.18
N LYS A 326 7.70 19.27 -22.51
CA LYS A 326 8.57 20.01 -23.42
C LYS A 326 8.72 21.48 -22.99
N GLY A 327 9.96 21.91 -22.82
CA GLY A 327 10.32 23.31 -22.49
C GLY A 327 10.06 23.71 -21.04
N PHE A 328 9.75 22.75 -20.15
CA PHE A 328 9.59 23.05 -18.74
C PHE A 328 10.53 22.19 -17.89
N ARG A 329 11.53 22.81 -17.26
CA ARG A 329 12.40 22.20 -16.26
C ARG A 329 11.86 22.42 -14.87
N CYS A 330 11.97 21.42 -14.01
CA CYS A 330 11.51 21.50 -12.62
C CYS A 330 12.31 22.52 -11.77
N GLU A 331 13.46 22.96 -12.22
CA GLU A 331 14.20 24.10 -11.64
C GLU A 331 13.33 25.37 -11.54
N LEU A 332 12.40 25.57 -12.46
CA LEU A 332 11.50 26.72 -12.45
C LEU A 332 10.61 26.80 -11.20
N TYR A 333 10.26 25.66 -10.60
CA TYR A 333 9.49 25.62 -9.34
C TYR A 333 10.23 26.32 -8.20
N PHE A 334 11.55 26.25 -8.16
CA PHE A 334 12.34 26.91 -7.10
C PHE A 334 12.23 28.43 -7.17
N SER A 335 12.27 28.98 -8.39
CA SER A 335 12.09 30.42 -8.61
C SER A 335 10.67 30.89 -8.30
N GLU A 336 9.66 30.11 -8.63
CA GLU A 336 8.25 30.41 -8.35
C GLU A 336 7.97 30.45 -6.84
N TYR A 337 8.48 29.45 -6.09
CA TYR A 337 8.29 29.39 -4.64
C TYR A 337 9.05 30.46 -3.89
N LEU A 338 10.28 30.80 -4.29
CA LEU A 338 11.04 31.90 -3.70
C LEU A 338 10.35 33.26 -3.88
N ARG A 339 9.67 33.49 -5.01
CA ARG A 339 8.89 34.72 -5.23
C ARG A 339 7.62 34.79 -4.36
N GLN A 340 7.04 33.64 -3.98
CA GLN A 340 5.85 33.59 -3.14
C GLN A 340 6.17 33.80 -1.65
N THR A 341 7.33 33.33 -1.19
CA THR A 341 7.77 33.46 0.20
C THR A 341 8.34 34.85 0.55
N ASN A 342 8.69 35.65 -0.47
CA ASN A 342 9.18 37.01 -0.32
C ASN A 342 8.08 38.10 -0.46
N LYS A 343 6.81 37.70 -0.56
CA LYS A 343 5.63 38.56 -0.49
C LYS A 343 4.89 38.35 0.82
#